data_549139e16a3b736fe17cb156f8edbabf
#
_entry.id   549139e16a3b736fe17cb156f8edbabf
#
_cell.length_a   1.000
_cell.length_b   1.000
_cell.length_c   1.000
_cell.angle_alpha   90.00
_cell.angle_beta   90.00
_cell.angle_gamma   90.00
#
_symmetry.space_group_name_H-M   'P 1'
#
loop_
_entity.id
_entity.type
_entity.pdbx_description
1 polymer ?
#
loop_
_entity_poly.entity_id
_entity_poly.type
_entity_poly.pdbx_seq_one_letter_code
_entity_poly.pdbx_strand_id
1 'polypeptide(L)'
;LWDEDLRSEILLVDSAREVIGVGLNSLGYSLNDTDTDHLQEAYAKLCELTPNVKAIVGDEIKMLLANEEAAVGVVWSGDAAIIMDENDKLDYSIPSEGSMVWFDNIVIPATARNIEGAHLFINFMLDPENSAQNTEYVGYATPNAAALEYLPEEITGDERFYPGPDVTDNLEVLANLGKRMLGYYNELFLEFKMHRKRA
;
A
#
# COMPACT_ATOMS: atom_id res chain seq x y z
N LEU A 1 -1.04 6.57 14.49
CA LEU A 1 -0.98 7.80 13.68
C LEU A 1 -1.56 9.04 14.41
N TRP A 2 -2.52 8.87 15.33
CA TRP A 2 -3.21 9.96 16.06
C TRP A 2 -2.46 10.45 17.32
N ASP A 3 -1.20 10.08 17.49
CA ASP A 3 -0.36 10.60 18.58
C ASP A 3 -0.02 12.08 18.32
N GLU A 4 -0.14 12.92 19.35
CA GLU A 4 0.13 14.36 19.26
C GLU A 4 1.61 14.66 19.01
N ASP A 5 2.51 13.76 19.37
CA ASP A 5 3.94 13.87 19.10
C ASP A 5 4.30 13.74 17.61
N LEU A 6 3.36 13.25 16.79
CA LEU A 6 3.51 13.12 15.33
C LEU A 6 3.03 14.38 14.57
N ARG A 7 2.88 15.51 15.23
CA ARG A 7 2.38 16.74 14.59
C ARG A 7 3.24 17.18 13.40
N SER A 8 2.63 17.22 12.20
CA SER A 8 3.30 17.50 10.92
C SER A 8 4.44 16.53 10.57
N GLU A 9 4.36 15.28 11.04
CA GLU A 9 5.37 14.25 10.85
C GLU A 9 4.87 13.06 10.02
N ILE A 10 3.64 13.11 9.48
CA ILE A 10 3.07 11.99 8.72
C ILE A 10 2.98 12.34 7.24
N LEU A 11 3.49 11.45 6.40
CA LEU A 11 3.25 11.43 4.95
C LEU A 11 2.23 10.35 4.60
N LEU A 12 1.25 10.71 3.77
CA LEU A 12 0.27 9.78 3.23
C LEU A 12 0.43 9.69 1.71
N VAL A 13 0.21 8.49 1.16
CA VAL A 13 0.17 8.28 -0.29
C VAL A 13 -1.08 8.95 -0.89
N ASP A 14 -0.95 9.52 -2.11
CA ASP A 14 -2.08 10.18 -2.80
C ASP A 14 -3.02 9.14 -3.45
N SER A 15 -3.69 8.37 -2.62
CA SER A 15 -4.64 7.34 -3.03
C SER A 15 -5.87 7.31 -2.13
N ALA A 16 -7.06 7.38 -2.74
CA ALA A 16 -8.32 7.47 -2.01
C ALA A 16 -8.62 6.21 -1.19
N ARG A 17 -8.40 5.01 -1.78
CA ARG A 17 -8.70 3.75 -1.11
C ARG A 17 -7.79 3.51 0.09
N GLU A 18 -6.52 3.82 -0.04
CA GLU A 18 -5.53 3.66 1.02
C GLU A 18 -5.80 4.66 2.15
N VAL A 19 -5.99 5.94 1.85
CA VAL A 19 -6.20 6.95 2.90
C VAL A 19 -7.53 6.77 3.63
N ILE A 20 -8.64 6.55 2.91
CA ILE A 20 -9.92 6.23 3.56
C ILE A 20 -9.81 4.90 4.32
N GLY A 21 -9.04 3.94 3.80
CA GLY A 21 -8.73 2.67 4.46
C GLY A 21 -8.05 2.84 5.81
N VAL A 22 -7.13 3.79 5.96
CA VAL A 22 -6.52 4.12 7.27
C VAL A 22 -7.60 4.53 8.28
N GLY A 23 -8.57 5.35 7.87
CA GLY A 23 -9.70 5.72 8.72
C GLY A 23 -10.58 4.52 9.09
N LEU A 24 -10.94 3.69 8.11
CA LEU A 24 -11.76 2.49 8.32
C LEU A 24 -11.09 1.50 9.27
N ASN A 25 -9.82 1.13 9.02
CA ASN A 25 -9.07 0.21 9.87
C ASN A 25 -8.95 0.72 11.31
N SER A 26 -8.74 2.02 11.51
CA SER A 26 -8.64 2.61 12.84
C SER A 26 -9.93 2.48 13.66
N LEU A 27 -11.07 2.25 12.99
CA LEU A 27 -12.39 2.03 13.58
C LEU A 27 -12.79 0.55 13.60
N GLY A 28 -11.94 -0.35 13.09
CA GLY A 28 -12.23 -1.78 12.97
C GLY A 28 -13.21 -2.13 11.86
N TYR A 29 -13.37 -1.26 10.86
CA TYR A 29 -14.17 -1.51 9.67
C TYR A 29 -13.33 -2.11 8.54
N SER A 30 -13.99 -2.90 7.66
CA SER A 30 -13.36 -3.46 6.47
C SER A 30 -12.89 -2.38 5.49
N LEU A 31 -11.76 -2.60 4.84
CA LEU A 31 -11.27 -1.78 3.71
C LEU A 31 -12.23 -1.80 2.51
N ASN A 32 -13.14 -2.77 2.47
CA ASN A 32 -14.15 -2.93 1.44
C ASN A 32 -15.55 -2.48 1.89
N ASP A 33 -15.63 -1.71 2.97
CA ASP A 33 -16.90 -1.26 3.50
C ASP A 33 -17.67 -0.40 2.46
N THR A 34 -18.97 -0.60 2.40
CA THR A 34 -19.90 0.10 1.50
C THR A 34 -21.02 0.81 2.25
N ASP A 35 -21.01 0.74 3.58
CA ASP A 35 -21.91 1.51 4.42
C ASP A 35 -21.47 2.97 4.44
N THR A 36 -22.37 3.86 4.04
CA THR A 36 -22.07 5.29 3.93
C THR A 36 -21.86 5.95 5.30
N ASP A 37 -22.47 5.43 6.34
CA ASP A 37 -22.34 5.97 7.71
C ASP A 37 -20.95 5.60 8.26
N HIS A 38 -20.48 4.35 8.07
CA HIS A 38 -19.11 3.96 8.42
C HIS A 38 -18.06 4.77 7.63
N LEU A 39 -18.30 5.03 6.35
CA LEU A 39 -17.41 5.86 5.55
C LEU A 39 -17.35 7.31 6.03
N GLN A 40 -18.48 7.86 6.50
CA GLN A 40 -18.49 9.19 7.12
C GLN A 40 -17.76 9.21 8.47
N GLU A 41 -17.89 8.15 9.29
CA GLU A 41 -17.12 8.01 10.53
C GLU A 41 -15.62 7.94 10.24
N ALA A 42 -15.21 7.15 9.25
CA ALA A 42 -13.82 7.06 8.82
C ALA A 42 -13.28 8.41 8.34
N TYR A 43 -14.08 9.16 7.56
CA TYR A 43 -13.73 10.51 7.14
C TYR A 43 -13.58 11.47 8.34
N ALA A 44 -14.52 11.44 9.29
CA ALA A 44 -14.43 12.26 10.49
C ALA A 44 -13.17 11.92 11.30
N LYS A 45 -12.83 10.62 11.41
CA LYS A 45 -11.61 10.14 12.07
C LYS A 45 -10.34 10.62 11.38
N LEU A 46 -10.32 10.64 10.05
CA LEU A 46 -9.21 11.21 9.28
C LEU A 46 -9.09 12.72 9.47
N CYS A 47 -10.19 13.45 9.63
CA CYS A 47 -10.13 14.88 9.93
C CYS A 47 -9.43 15.17 11.27
N GLU A 48 -9.56 14.28 12.27
CA GLU A 48 -8.79 14.38 13.53
C GLU A 48 -7.28 14.18 13.30
N LEU A 49 -6.88 13.43 12.26
CA LEU A 49 -5.49 13.18 11.90
C LEU A 49 -4.82 14.40 11.24
N THR A 50 -5.60 15.36 10.75
CA THR A 50 -5.11 16.51 9.96
C THR A 50 -3.90 17.24 10.56
N PRO A 51 -3.82 17.51 11.88
CA PRO A 51 -2.66 18.21 12.46
C PRO A 51 -1.34 17.43 12.32
N ASN A 52 -1.41 16.08 12.19
CA ASN A 52 -0.26 15.22 12.11
C ASN A 52 0.21 15.03 10.66
N VAL A 53 -0.68 15.26 9.68
CA VAL A 53 -0.36 15.05 8.26
C VAL A 53 0.47 16.21 7.70
N LYS A 54 1.74 15.94 7.43
CA LYS A 54 2.66 16.88 6.75
C LYS A 54 2.28 17.06 5.29
N ALA A 55 2.11 15.96 4.55
CA ALA A 55 1.74 16.00 3.14
C ALA A 55 1.00 14.72 2.68
N ILE A 56 0.28 14.85 1.58
CA ILE A 56 -0.28 13.74 0.80
C ILE A 56 0.40 13.83 -0.55
N VAL A 57 1.18 12.83 -0.92
CA VAL A 57 2.14 12.88 -2.03
C VAL A 57 2.13 11.58 -2.84
N GLY A 58 2.69 11.63 -4.04
CA GLY A 58 2.90 10.48 -4.89
C GLY A 58 4.24 9.80 -4.63
N ASP A 59 4.95 9.44 -5.70
CA ASP A 59 6.24 8.74 -5.65
C ASP A 59 7.34 9.49 -4.90
N GLU A 60 7.21 10.80 -4.75
CA GLU A 60 8.13 11.62 -3.97
C GLU A 60 8.19 11.25 -2.48
N ILE A 61 7.22 10.48 -1.97
CA ILE A 61 7.19 10.00 -0.58
C ILE A 61 8.48 9.24 -0.23
N LYS A 62 9.05 8.49 -1.16
CA LYS A 62 10.27 7.72 -0.97
C LYS A 62 11.44 8.63 -0.61
N MET A 63 11.65 9.66 -1.43
CA MET A 63 12.73 10.62 -1.20
C MET A 63 12.54 11.43 0.08
N LEU A 64 11.30 11.81 0.39
CA LEU A 64 11.00 12.59 1.60
C LEU A 64 11.28 11.79 2.88
N LEU A 65 10.91 10.50 2.91
CA LEU A 65 11.19 9.62 4.04
C LEU A 65 12.68 9.30 4.13
N ALA A 66 13.35 8.91 3.03
CA ALA A 66 14.77 8.61 3.02
C ALA A 66 15.62 9.81 3.53
N ASN A 67 15.20 11.04 3.25
CA ASN A 67 15.82 12.27 3.74
C ASN A 67 15.40 12.68 5.17
N GLU A 68 14.62 11.84 5.89
CA GLU A 68 14.15 12.15 7.25
C GLU A 68 13.30 13.43 7.32
N GLU A 69 12.58 13.78 6.24
CA GLU A 69 11.70 14.96 6.23
C GLU A 69 10.38 14.74 6.97
N ALA A 70 10.07 13.50 7.34
CA ALA A 70 8.95 13.12 8.18
C ALA A 70 9.29 11.85 8.96
N ALA A 71 8.70 11.69 10.14
CA ALA A 71 8.97 10.55 11.01
C ALA A 71 8.20 9.28 10.60
N VAL A 72 7.03 9.43 9.95
CA VAL A 72 6.14 8.33 9.58
C VAL A 72 5.63 8.50 8.16
N GLY A 73 5.58 7.40 7.40
CA GLY A 73 4.95 7.35 6.10
C GLY A 73 4.01 6.15 5.98
N VAL A 74 2.84 6.35 5.34
CA VAL A 74 2.00 5.26 4.88
C VAL A 74 2.37 4.98 3.43
N VAL A 75 3.04 3.86 3.19
CA VAL A 75 3.66 3.50 1.91
C VAL A 75 3.38 2.05 1.54
N TRP A 76 3.64 1.66 0.31
CA TRP A 76 3.62 0.27 -0.12
C TRP A 76 4.90 -0.46 0.31
N SER A 77 4.83 -1.77 0.49
CA SER A 77 5.94 -2.58 1.01
C SER A 77 7.21 -2.49 0.15
N GLY A 78 7.11 -2.49 -1.18
CA GLY A 78 8.28 -2.34 -2.05
C GLY A 78 8.91 -0.94 -1.98
N ASP A 79 8.10 0.12 -1.81
CA ASP A 79 8.61 1.45 -1.56
C ASP A 79 9.33 1.51 -0.21
N ALA A 80 8.79 0.84 0.83
CA ALA A 80 9.44 0.73 2.12
C ALA A 80 10.80 0.02 2.01
N ALA A 81 10.91 -1.06 1.22
CA ALA A 81 12.18 -1.74 0.97
C ALA A 81 13.23 -0.78 0.39
N ILE A 82 12.86 0.00 -0.63
CA ILE A 82 13.76 0.99 -1.25
C ILE A 82 14.18 2.06 -0.23
N ILE A 83 13.22 2.57 0.57
CA ILE A 83 13.48 3.61 1.58
C ILE A 83 14.46 3.10 2.65
N MET A 84 14.30 1.86 3.10
CA MET A 84 15.19 1.24 4.09
C MET A 84 16.58 0.93 3.53
N ASP A 85 16.69 0.62 2.23
CA ASP A 85 17.98 0.44 1.56
C ASP A 85 18.75 1.78 1.44
N GLU A 86 18.05 2.90 1.28
CA GLU A 86 18.63 4.24 1.24
C GLU A 86 18.93 4.82 2.62
N ASN A 87 18.20 4.43 3.67
CA ASN A 87 18.34 4.96 5.03
C ASN A 87 18.07 3.88 6.09
N ASP A 88 19.14 3.37 6.70
CA ASP A 88 19.15 2.31 7.70
C ASP A 88 18.52 2.68 9.06
N LYS A 89 18.15 3.93 9.25
CA LYS A 89 17.43 4.39 10.46
C LYS A 89 15.92 4.15 10.37
N LEU A 90 15.42 3.84 9.17
CA LEU A 90 14.00 3.63 8.93
C LEU A 90 13.68 2.13 9.00
N ASP A 91 12.46 1.84 9.42
CA ASP A 91 11.95 0.49 9.48
C ASP A 91 10.51 0.45 8.97
N TYR A 92 10.03 -0.75 8.63
CA TYR A 92 8.69 -0.99 8.09
C TYR A 92 7.93 -1.96 8.99
N SER A 93 6.66 -1.67 9.22
CA SER A 93 5.77 -2.57 9.93
C SER A 93 4.36 -2.56 9.35
N ILE A 94 3.70 -3.71 9.42
CA ILE A 94 2.27 -3.86 9.10
C ILE A 94 1.49 -3.56 10.38
N PRO A 95 0.49 -2.64 10.35
CA PRO A 95 -0.31 -2.32 11.53
C PRO A 95 -1.10 -3.52 12.06
N SER A 96 -1.21 -3.64 13.39
CA SER A 96 -2.00 -4.69 14.06
C SER A 96 -3.50 -4.61 13.74
N GLU A 97 -3.98 -3.43 13.39
CA GLU A 97 -5.37 -3.17 12.98
C GLU A 97 -5.71 -3.80 11.62
N GLY A 98 -4.70 -4.22 10.88
CA GLY A 98 -4.82 -4.78 9.54
C GLY A 98 -4.27 -3.85 8.46
N SER A 99 -4.19 -4.38 7.26
CA SER A 99 -3.74 -3.66 6.07
C SER A 99 -4.32 -4.28 4.81
N MET A 100 -4.04 -3.68 3.67
CA MET A 100 -4.39 -4.29 2.38
C MET A 100 -3.27 -5.18 1.85
N VAL A 101 -3.67 -6.18 1.10
CA VAL A 101 -2.81 -6.95 0.21
C VAL A 101 -3.36 -6.86 -1.22
N TRP A 102 -2.48 -6.75 -2.20
CA TRP A 102 -2.87 -6.74 -3.61
C TRP A 102 -2.00 -7.68 -4.42
N PHE A 103 -2.49 -7.99 -5.60
CA PHE A 103 -1.80 -8.82 -6.57
C PHE A 103 -1.76 -8.10 -7.90
N ASP A 104 -0.58 -7.75 -8.37
CA ASP A 104 -0.40 -7.20 -9.70
C ASP A 104 -0.62 -8.27 -10.76
N ASN A 105 -1.31 -7.91 -11.82
CA ASN A 105 -1.70 -8.84 -12.86
C ASN A 105 -1.22 -8.36 -14.23
N ILE A 106 -0.54 -9.22 -14.97
CA ILE A 106 -0.25 -9.00 -16.39
C ILE A 106 -1.45 -9.48 -17.20
N VAL A 107 -2.04 -8.58 -17.99
CA VAL A 107 -3.24 -8.87 -18.80
C VAL A 107 -2.97 -8.70 -20.29
N ILE A 108 -3.66 -9.48 -21.13
CA ILE A 108 -3.62 -9.37 -22.58
C ILE A 108 -4.91 -8.65 -23.03
N PRO A 109 -4.85 -7.42 -23.56
CA PRO A 109 -6.03 -6.73 -24.06
C PRO A 109 -6.69 -7.50 -25.20
N ALA A 110 -8.03 -7.48 -25.28
CA ALA A 110 -8.78 -8.15 -26.35
C ALA A 110 -8.39 -7.64 -27.77
N THR A 111 -7.79 -6.46 -27.86
CA THR A 111 -7.32 -5.85 -29.11
C THR A 111 -5.84 -6.16 -29.40
N ALA A 112 -5.16 -7.01 -28.60
CA ALA A 112 -3.76 -7.35 -28.81
C ALA A 112 -3.57 -8.02 -30.18
N ARG A 113 -2.53 -7.61 -30.90
CA ARG A 113 -2.22 -8.14 -32.23
C ARG A 113 -1.25 -9.32 -32.18
N ASN A 114 -0.40 -9.39 -31.15
CA ASN A 114 0.58 -10.44 -30.95
C ASN A 114 0.27 -11.20 -29.64
N ILE A 115 -0.77 -12.02 -29.66
CA ILE A 115 -1.21 -12.78 -28.48
C ILE A 115 -0.17 -13.83 -28.10
N GLU A 116 0.45 -14.49 -29.07
CA GLU A 116 1.49 -15.50 -28.85
C GLU A 116 2.71 -14.87 -28.15
N GLY A 117 3.20 -13.74 -28.63
CA GLY A 117 4.29 -13.03 -27.98
C GLY A 117 3.95 -12.55 -26.56
N ALA A 118 2.70 -12.15 -26.33
CA ALA A 118 2.23 -11.79 -24.98
C ALA A 118 2.27 -12.99 -24.03
N HIS A 119 1.82 -14.17 -24.46
CA HIS A 119 1.94 -15.40 -23.66
C HIS A 119 3.39 -15.81 -23.40
N LEU A 120 4.27 -15.68 -24.38
CA LEU A 120 5.70 -15.95 -24.20
C LEU A 120 6.32 -15.02 -23.14
N PHE A 121 5.97 -13.74 -23.18
CA PHE A 121 6.42 -12.77 -22.16
C PHE A 121 5.89 -13.10 -20.76
N ILE A 122 4.59 -13.41 -20.64
CA ILE A 122 4.00 -13.81 -19.35
C ILE A 122 4.67 -15.07 -18.81
N ASN A 123 4.90 -16.09 -19.66
CA ASN A 123 5.58 -17.30 -19.26
C ASN A 123 7.04 -17.04 -18.82
N PHE A 124 7.73 -16.12 -19.48
CA PHE A 124 9.08 -15.70 -19.10
C PHE A 124 9.06 -15.05 -17.70
N MET A 125 8.10 -14.15 -17.42
CA MET A 125 7.97 -13.51 -16.09
C MET A 125 7.54 -14.49 -14.99
N LEU A 126 6.81 -15.56 -15.34
CA LEU A 126 6.40 -16.60 -14.40
C LEU A 126 7.44 -17.71 -14.19
N ASP A 127 8.48 -17.75 -15.01
CA ASP A 127 9.60 -18.65 -14.77
C ASP A 127 10.21 -18.37 -13.38
N PRO A 128 10.45 -19.38 -12.54
CA PRO A 128 10.84 -19.19 -11.15
C PRO A 128 12.12 -18.34 -10.97
N GLU A 129 13.13 -18.57 -11.79
CA GLU A 129 14.40 -17.84 -11.72
C GLU A 129 14.21 -16.37 -12.12
N ASN A 130 13.48 -16.12 -13.22
CA ASN A 130 13.17 -14.76 -13.66
C ASN A 130 12.26 -14.02 -12.67
N SER A 131 11.31 -14.73 -12.08
CA SER A 131 10.43 -14.17 -11.04
C SER A 131 11.19 -13.80 -9.78
N ALA A 132 12.17 -14.60 -9.37
CA ALA A 132 13.05 -14.29 -8.24
C ALA A 132 13.89 -13.04 -8.52
N GLN A 133 14.54 -12.96 -9.68
CA GLN A 133 15.32 -11.76 -10.08
C GLN A 133 14.45 -10.50 -10.12
N ASN A 134 13.20 -10.62 -10.62
CA ASN A 134 12.27 -9.49 -10.60
C ASN A 134 11.91 -9.07 -9.18
N THR A 135 11.68 -10.02 -8.26
CA THR A 135 11.39 -9.77 -6.84
C THR A 135 12.53 -9.00 -6.18
N GLU A 136 13.78 -9.44 -6.34
CA GLU A 136 14.96 -8.75 -5.82
C GLU A 136 15.08 -7.31 -6.36
N TYR A 137 14.78 -7.12 -7.64
CA TYR A 137 14.92 -5.81 -8.29
C TYR A 137 13.84 -4.80 -7.86
N VAL A 138 12.58 -5.25 -7.71
CA VAL A 138 11.45 -4.34 -7.41
C VAL A 138 11.17 -4.21 -5.91
N GLY A 139 11.72 -5.09 -5.06
CA GLY A 139 11.53 -5.06 -3.62
C GLY A 139 10.16 -5.55 -3.12
N TYR A 140 9.27 -6.04 -4.00
CA TYR A 140 7.97 -6.60 -3.61
C TYR A 140 8.02 -8.11 -3.44
N ALA A 141 7.24 -8.64 -2.50
CA ALA A 141 7.08 -10.08 -2.35
C ALA A 141 6.46 -10.73 -3.60
N THR A 142 6.90 -11.95 -3.91
CA THR A 142 6.37 -12.69 -5.07
C THR A 142 5.25 -13.66 -4.67
N PRO A 143 4.15 -13.75 -5.44
CA PRO A 143 3.15 -14.81 -5.29
C PRO A 143 3.58 -16.13 -5.92
N ASN A 144 4.72 -16.19 -6.62
CA ASN A 144 5.24 -17.39 -7.26
C ASN A 144 5.99 -18.26 -6.24
N ALA A 145 5.32 -19.28 -5.70
CA ALA A 145 5.89 -20.15 -4.68
C ALA A 145 7.20 -20.83 -5.12
N ALA A 146 7.34 -21.16 -6.41
CA ALA A 146 8.57 -21.79 -6.92
C ALA A 146 9.74 -20.81 -6.98
N ALA A 147 9.48 -19.50 -7.08
CA ALA A 147 10.53 -18.49 -7.08
C ALA A 147 11.19 -18.32 -5.70
N LEU A 148 10.51 -18.71 -4.62
CA LEU A 148 11.06 -18.63 -3.26
C LEU A 148 12.32 -19.50 -3.09
N GLU A 149 12.46 -20.58 -3.87
CA GLU A 149 13.64 -21.46 -3.85
C GLU A 149 14.89 -20.79 -4.44
N TYR A 150 14.71 -19.72 -5.22
CA TYR A 150 15.76 -18.96 -5.89
C TYR A 150 16.10 -17.64 -5.16
N LEU A 151 15.31 -17.25 -4.17
CA LEU A 151 15.54 -16.04 -3.38
C LEU A 151 16.46 -16.34 -2.18
N PRO A 152 17.33 -15.37 -1.79
CA PRO A 152 18.11 -15.46 -0.56
C PRO A 152 17.22 -15.62 0.69
N GLU A 153 17.74 -16.35 1.71
CA GLU A 153 17.03 -16.55 2.97
C GLU A 153 16.80 -15.24 3.71
N GLU A 154 17.65 -14.24 3.51
CA GLU A 154 17.51 -12.89 4.06
C GLU A 154 16.23 -12.20 3.56
N ILE A 155 15.78 -12.52 2.33
CA ILE A 155 14.56 -11.97 1.74
C ILE A 155 13.35 -12.79 2.18
N THR A 156 13.39 -14.11 2.01
CA THR A 156 12.24 -14.98 2.29
C THR A 156 11.97 -15.14 3.79
N GLY A 157 12.97 -14.93 4.64
CA GLY A 157 12.88 -14.95 6.10
C GLY A 157 12.52 -13.61 6.73
N ASP A 158 12.39 -12.54 5.94
CA ASP A 158 12.02 -11.23 6.46
C ASP A 158 10.48 -11.15 6.65
N GLU A 159 10.04 -11.24 7.91
CA GLU A 159 8.61 -11.21 8.27
C GLU A 159 7.92 -9.88 7.91
N ARG A 160 8.66 -8.82 7.62
CA ARG A 160 8.09 -7.55 7.13
C ARG A 160 7.49 -7.69 5.74
N PHE A 161 8.09 -8.54 4.89
CA PHE A 161 7.68 -8.76 3.49
C PHE A 161 7.02 -10.12 3.27
N TYR A 162 7.37 -11.12 4.08
CA TYR A 162 6.78 -12.46 4.09
C TYR A 162 6.21 -12.79 5.49
N PRO A 163 5.17 -12.04 5.93
CA PRO A 163 4.61 -12.20 7.27
C PRO A 163 3.94 -13.54 7.46
N GLY A 164 3.96 -14.01 8.71
CA GLY A 164 3.27 -15.23 9.11
C GLY A 164 1.73 -15.12 9.11
N PRO A 165 1.03 -16.25 9.37
CA PRO A 165 -0.43 -16.30 9.37
C PRO A 165 -1.09 -15.29 10.30
N ASP A 166 -0.50 -15.01 11.47
CA ASP A 166 -1.05 -14.07 12.45
C ASP A 166 -1.22 -12.65 11.90
N VAL A 167 -0.40 -12.27 10.93
CA VAL A 167 -0.49 -10.98 10.23
C VAL A 167 -1.38 -11.11 9.00
N THR A 168 -1.15 -12.15 8.18
CA THR A 168 -1.86 -12.32 6.89
C THR A 168 -3.36 -12.51 7.06
N ASP A 169 -3.82 -13.09 8.19
CA ASP A 169 -5.23 -13.26 8.50
C ASP A 169 -5.97 -11.91 8.69
N ASN A 170 -5.24 -10.83 8.98
CA ASN A 170 -5.76 -9.47 9.13
C ASN A 170 -5.60 -8.60 7.87
N LEU A 171 -5.16 -9.19 6.75
CA LEU A 171 -5.02 -8.47 5.50
C LEU A 171 -6.26 -8.62 4.63
N GLU A 172 -6.67 -7.55 3.97
CA GLU A 172 -7.80 -7.57 3.04
C GLU A 172 -7.35 -7.30 1.59
N VAL A 173 -7.87 -8.08 0.65
CA VAL A 173 -7.76 -7.77 -0.78
C VAL A 173 -8.81 -6.73 -1.15
N LEU A 174 -8.41 -5.64 -1.81
CA LEU A 174 -9.34 -4.61 -2.23
C LEU A 174 -10.29 -5.13 -3.31
N ALA A 175 -11.58 -5.20 -2.98
CA ALA A 175 -12.64 -5.59 -3.90
C ALA A 175 -13.02 -4.46 -4.88
N ASN A 176 -13.59 -4.84 -6.02
CA ASN A 176 -14.21 -3.89 -6.93
C ASN A 176 -15.57 -3.46 -6.37
N LEU A 177 -15.64 -2.29 -5.77
CA LEU A 177 -16.86 -1.73 -5.17
C LEU A 177 -17.83 -1.11 -6.19
N GLY A 178 -17.49 -1.15 -7.48
CA GLY A 178 -18.26 -0.51 -8.54
C GLY A 178 -18.12 1.02 -8.57
N LYS A 179 -18.50 1.62 -9.70
CA LYS A 179 -18.26 3.05 -9.97
C LYS A 179 -18.85 4.01 -8.94
N ARG A 180 -20.06 3.69 -8.42
CA ARG A 180 -20.75 4.57 -7.48
C ARG A 180 -19.96 4.66 -6.17
N MET A 181 -19.58 3.54 -5.61
CA MET A 181 -18.88 3.50 -4.32
C MET A 181 -17.45 4.02 -4.45
N LEU A 182 -16.73 3.63 -5.51
CA LEU A 182 -15.41 4.21 -5.79
C LEU A 182 -15.48 5.74 -5.97
N GLY A 183 -16.55 6.25 -6.59
CA GLY A 183 -16.81 7.69 -6.67
C GLY A 183 -16.95 8.33 -5.30
N TYR A 184 -17.66 7.68 -4.38
CA TYR A 184 -17.86 8.18 -3.02
C TYR A 184 -16.56 8.19 -2.20
N TYR A 185 -15.74 7.14 -2.27
CA TYR A 185 -14.41 7.14 -1.67
C TYR A 185 -13.53 8.30 -2.19
N ASN A 186 -13.54 8.53 -3.50
CA ASN A 186 -12.82 9.66 -4.08
C ASN A 186 -13.35 11.02 -3.62
N GLU A 187 -14.67 11.17 -3.46
CA GLU A 187 -15.30 12.39 -2.96
C GLU A 187 -14.83 12.70 -1.53
N LEU A 188 -14.94 11.72 -0.62
CA LEU A 188 -14.47 11.86 0.77
C LEU A 188 -12.97 12.16 0.85
N PHE A 189 -12.18 11.53 0.02
CA PHE A 189 -10.74 11.80 -0.04
C PHE A 189 -10.43 13.24 -0.51
N LEU A 190 -11.13 13.74 -1.51
CA LEU A 190 -11.01 15.13 -1.95
C LEU A 190 -11.45 16.11 -0.86
N GLU A 191 -12.53 15.81 -0.15
CA GLU A 191 -12.99 16.60 0.99
C GLU A 191 -11.94 16.62 2.11
N PHE A 192 -11.32 15.50 2.43
CA PHE A 192 -10.22 15.41 3.39
C PHE A 192 -9.02 16.28 2.98
N LYS A 193 -8.61 16.20 1.71
CA LYS A 193 -7.52 17.06 1.17
C LYS A 193 -7.87 18.55 1.26
N MET A 194 -9.14 18.92 1.07
CA MET A 194 -9.61 20.30 1.22
C MET A 194 -9.69 20.73 2.68
N HIS A 195 -10.14 19.84 3.58
CA HIS A 195 -10.20 20.09 5.02
C HIS A 195 -8.80 20.41 5.55
N ARG A 196 -7.82 19.59 5.23
CA ARG A 196 -6.42 19.77 5.63
C ARG A 196 -5.83 21.12 5.20
N LYS A 197 -6.20 21.67 4.04
CA LYS A 197 -5.72 22.97 3.57
C LYS A 197 -6.29 24.16 4.34
N ARG A 198 -7.34 23.94 5.14
CA ARG A 198 -8.03 24.98 5.91
C ARG A 198 -7.73 24.92 7.40
N ALA A 199 -7.23 23.79 7.89
CA ALA A 199 -6.84 23.56 9.28
C ALA A 199 -5.38 24.00 9.52
#